data_ed56ddbd4f367beb59370981e2d4de50
#
_entry.id   ed56ddbd4f367beb59370981e2d4de50
#
_cell.length_a   1.000
_cell.length_b   1.000
_cell.length_c   1.000
_cell.angle_alpha   90.00
_cell.angle_beta   90.00
_cell.angle_gamma   90.00
#
_symmetry.space_group_name_H-M   'P 1'
#
loop_
_entity.id
_entity.type
_entity.pdbx_description
1 polymer ?
#
loop_
_entity_poly.entity_id
_entity_poly.type
_entity_poly.pdbx_seq_one_letter_code
_entity_poly.pdbx_strand_id
1 'polypeptide(L)'
;MSKALYIDYQKCTGCRLCELVCSVSHDGISNPARSRIRVMKWEAEGLYVPMSCQQCQDAPCKLVCPVKAISRDEEMGRVFVDYDVCIGCRSCIGACPFGAMSFNLKEKKVFKCDLCDGTPQCVRFCEVKAVDFIDVDEVSVIKKRSAAKRLSVAGKEASGLEARLHR
;
A
#
# COMPACT_ATOMS: atom_id res chain seq x y z
N MET A 1 -17.01 -9.63 3.77
CA MET A 1 -15.61 -9.84 4.22
C MET A 1 -14.77 -8.75 3.58
N SER A 2 -14.10 -7.94 4.37
CA SER A 2 -13.27 -6.84 3.86
C SER A 2 -11.93 -7.38 3.37
N LYS A 3 -11.56 -7.03 2.12
CA LYS A 3 -10.27 -7.38 1.53
C LYS A 3 -9.30 -6.21 1.63
N ALA A 4 -8.01 -6.52 1.74
CA ALA A 4 -6.95 -5.53 1.77
C ALA A 4 -5.84 -5.86 0.79
N LEU A 5 -5.14 -4.83 0.30
CA LEU A 5 -3.88 -5.03 -0.40
C LEU A 5 -2.82 -5.51 0.61
N TYR A 6 -2.35 -6.71 0.39
CA TYR A 6 -1.21 -7.27 1.10
C TYR A 6 0.06 -7.06 0.27
N ILE A 7 1.11 -6.56 0.89
CA ILE A 7 2.40 -6.30 0.24
C ILE A 7 3.48 -7.12 0.92
N ASP A 8 4.06 -8.04 0.15
CA ASP A 8 5.25 -8.81 0.51
C ASP A 8 6.46 -8.22 -0.23
N TYR A 9 7.12 -7.26 0.40
CA TYR A 9 8.26 -6.58 -0.20
C TYR A 9 9.45 -7.51 -0.46
N GLN A 10 9.56 -8.66 0.23
CA GLN A 10 10.63 -9.64 0.02
C GLN A 10 10.55 -10.29 -1.36
N LYS A 11 9.37 -10.35 -1.95
CA LYS A 11 9.16 -10.86 -3.31
C LYS A 11 9.31 -9.80 -4.39
N CYS A 12 9.31 -8.51 -4.01
CA CYS A 12 9.30 -7.43 -4.97
C CYS A 12 10.63 -7.33 -5.71
N THR A 13 10.59 -7.36 -7.04
CA THR A 13 11.76 -7.21 -7.92
C THR A 13 12.00 -5.78 -8.39
N GLY A 14 11.16 -4.82 -7.95
CA GLY A 14 11.29 -3.42 -8.36
C GLY A 14 10.91 -3.14 -9.82
N CYS A 15 10.23 -4.05 -10.51
CA CYS A 15 9.87 -3.92 -11.94
C CYS A 15 8.93 -2.74 -12.25
N ARG A 16 8.21 -2.20 -11.24
CA ARG A 16 7.27 -1.06 -11.33
C ARG A 16 6.06 -1.27 -12.26
N LEU A 17 5.80 -2.51 -12.70
CA LEU A 17 4.64 -2.80 -13.54
C LEU A 17 3.32 -2.41 -12.85
N CYS A 18 3.24 -2.57 -11.53
CA CYS A 18 2.10 -2.12 -10.71
C CYS A 18 1.83 -0.61 -10.82
N GLU A 19 2.88 0.23 -10.95
CA GLU A 19 2.72 1.67 -11.18
C GLU A 19 2.17 1.97 -12.57
N LEU A 20 2.70 1.29 -13.59
CA LEU A 20 2.26 1.47 -14.97
C LEU A 20 0.78 1.11 -15.13
N VAL A 21 0.40 -0.10 -14.73
CA VAL A 21 -0.99 -0.56 -14.87
C VAL A 21 -1.96 0.28 -14.04
N CYS A 22 -1.54 0.77 -12.87
CA CYS A 22 -2.36 1.65 -12.05
C CYS A 22 -2.65 2.98 -12.77
N SER A 23 -1.63 3.62 -13.37
CA SER A 23 -1.81 4.89 -14.09
C SER A 23 -2.62 4.71 -15.39
N VAL A 24 -2.38 3.63 -16.12
CA VAL A 24 -3.15 3.32 -17.34
C VAL A 24 -4.61 3.05 -17.01
N SER A 25 -4.89 2.28 -15.96
CA SER A 25 -6.26 1.92 -15.58
C SER A 25 -7.09 3.12 -15.12
N HIS A 26 -6.47 4.10 -14.43
CA HIS A 26 -7.19 5.25 -13.88
C HIS A 26 -7.20 6.48 -14.80
N ASP A 27 -6.11 6.70 -15.52
CA ASP A 27 -5.89 7.92 -16.28
C ASP A 27 -5.72 7.67 -17.79
N GLY A 28 -5.74 6.41 -18.24
CA GLY A 28 -5.51 6.05 -19.65
C GLY A 28 -4.09 6.32 -20.15
N ILE A 29 -3.16 6.71 -19.27
CA ILE A 29 -1.81 7.16 -19.63
C ILE A 29 -0.78 6.38 -18.83
N SER A 30 0.26 5.88 -19.50
CA SER A 30 1.43 5.29 -18.86
C SER A 30 2.30 6.37 -18.20
N ASN A 31 1.99 6.73 -16.97
CA ASN A 31 2.70 7.75 -16.22
C ASN A 31 2.83 7.34 -14.73
N PRO A 32 3.99 6.84 -14.28
CA PRO A 32 4.18 6.44 -12.89
C PRO A 32 3.90 7.55 -11.87
N ALA A 33 4.07 8.83 -12.22
CA ALA A 33 3.76 9.94 -11.32
C ALA A 33 2.27 10.05 -10.99
N ARG A 34 1.39 9.47 -11.81
CA ARG A 34 -0.07 9.41 -11.62
C ARG A 34 -0.54 8.10 -10.99
N SER A 35 0.38 7.19 -10.72
CA SER A 35 0.07 5.94 -10.06
C SER A 35 -0.32 6.15 -8.59
N ARG A 36 -1.29 5.35 -8.13
CA ARG A 36 -1.79 5.31 -6.75
C ARG A 36 -1.06 4.29 -5.88
N ILE A 37 -0.12 3.55 -6.46
CA ILE A 37 0.86 2.70 -5.80
C ILE A 37 2.26 3.13 -6.25
N ARG A 38 3.25 3.17 -5.34
CA ARG A 38 4.61 3.59 -5.64
C ARG A 38 5.60 2.57 -5.10
N VAL A 39 6.59 2.22 -5.92
CA VAL A 39 7.69 1.35 -5.51
C VAL A 39 8.85 2.22 -5.06
N MET A 40 9.06 2.26 -3.75
CA MET A 40 10.25 2.89 -3.17
C MET A 40 11.43 1.96 -3.38
N LYS A 41 12.55 2.52 -3.84
CA LYS A 41 13.72 1.75 -4.26
C LYS A 41 14.97 2.18 -3.52
N TRP A 42 15.70 1.23 -3.00
CA TRP A 42 17.06 1.36 -2.48
C TRP A 42 17.93 0.45 -3.32
N GLU A 43 18.43 0.99 -4.45
CA GLU A 43 19.11 0.20 -5.49
C GLU A 43 20.41 -0.45 -4.96
N ALA A 44 21.16 0.27 -4.11
CA ALA A 44 22.39 -0.26 -3.51
C ALA A 44 22.14 -1.46 -2.57
N GLU A 45 20.95 -1.57 -2.01
CA GLU A 45 20.55 -2.61 -1.07
C GLU A 45 19.73 -3.71 -1.73
N GLY A 46 19.33 -3.51 -2.99
CA GLY A 46 18.41 -4.40 -3.69
C GLY A 46 17.02 -4.47 -3.03
N LEU A 47 16.63 -3.43 -2.29
CA LEU A 47 15.37 -3.37 -1.56
C LEU A 47 14.33 -2.56 -2.35
N TYR A 48 13.17 -3.18 -2.57
CA TYR A 48 12.05 -2.60 -3.30
C TYR A 48 10.75 -2.76 -2.50
N VAL A 49 10.14 -1.64 -2.11
CA VAL A 49 8.94 -1.66 -1.27
C VAL A 49 7.79 -0.96 -1.98
N PRO A 50 6.79 -1.69 -2.47
CA PRO A 50 5.57 -1.09 -2.97
C PRO A 50 4.80 -0.43 -1.83
N MET A 51 4.42 0.83 -2.01
CA MET A 51 3.65 1.62 -1.05
C MET A 51 2.33 2.04 -1.66
N SER A 52 1.23 1.83 -0.93
CA SER A 52 -0.11 2.25 -1.32
C SER A 52 -0.90 2.78 -0.13
N CYS A 53 -2.13 3.24 -0.36
CA CYS A 53 -3.03 3.63 0.73
C CYS A 53 -3.35 2.43 1.61
N GLN A 54 -3.23 2.61 2.93
CA GLN A 54 -3.48 1.57 3.94
C GLN A 54 -4.97 1.38 4.25
N GLN A 55 -5.86 2.14 3.62
CA GLN A 55 -7.32 2.08 3.83
C GLN A 55 -7.70 2.13 5.32
N CYS A 56 -7.07 3.06 6.06
CA CYS A 56 -7.18 3.18 7.53
C CYS A 56 -8.65 3.18 7.99
N GLN A 57 -8.92 2.52 9.12
CA GLN A 57 -10.24 2.53 9.75
C GLN A 57 -10.59 3.95 10.20
N ASP A 58 -9.72 4.53 11.02
CA ASP A 58 -9.79 5.93 11.44
C ASP A 58 -8.91 6.78 10.52
N ALA A 59 -9.41 7.03 9.31
CA ALA A 59 -8.66 7.68 8.25
C ALA A 59 -8.39 9.16 8.56
N PRO A 60 -7.14 9.57 8.86
CA PRO A 60 -6.83 10.98 9.16
C PRO A 60 -7.20 11.91 8.01
N CYS A 61 -7.06 11.45 6.77
CA CYS A 61 -7.42 12.21 5.58
C CYS A 61 -8.93 12.53 5.51
N LYS A 62 -9.81 11.65 6.03
CA LYS A 62 -11.24 11.88 6.15
C LYS A 62 -11.53 12.96 7.21
N LEU A 63 -10.84 12.87 8.35
CA LEU A 63 -11.08 13.78 9.49
C LEU A 63 -10.72 15.24 9.16
N VAL A 64 -9.66 15.46 8.38
CA VAL A 64 -9.19 16.81 8.04
C VAL A 64 -9.85 17.39 6.79
N CYS A 65 -10.76 16.68 6.14
CA CYS A 65 -11.38 17.15 4.91
C CYS A 65 -12.48 18.18 5.21
N PRO A 66 -12.30 19.47 4.87
CA PRO A 66 -13.26 20.54 5.24
C PRO A 66 -14.60 20.38 4.53
N VAL A 67 -14.60 19.79 3.32
CA VAL A 67 -15.80 19.59 2.51
C VAL A 67 -16.32 18.16 2.57
N LYS A 68 -15.73 17.29 3.43
CA LYS A 68 -16.12 15.88 3.61
C LYS A 68 -16.12 15.04 2.31
N ALA A 69 -15.26 15.40 1.36
CA ALA A 69 -15.10 14.69 0.10
C ALA A 69 -14.44 13.31 0.25
N ILE A 70 -13.95 12.95 1.44
CA ILE A 70 -13.32 11.64 1.69
C ILE A 70 -14.24 10.84 2.60
N SER A 71 -14.67 9.69 2.10
CA SER A 71 -15.58 8.78 2.78
C SER A 71 -15.01 7.38 2.85
N ARG A 72 -15.58 6.57 3.73
CA ARG A 72 -15.29 5.15 3.85
C ARG A 72 -16.52 4.37 3.39
N ASP A 73 -16.28 3.43 2.52
CA ASP A 73 -17.22 2.39 2.13
C ASP A 73 -17.01 1.20 3.07
N GLU A 74 -17.97 0.95 3.95
CA GLU A 74 -17.86 -0.08 4.99
C GLU A 74 -18.02 -1.49 4.41
N GLU A 75 -18.75 -1.65 3.31
CA GLU A 75 -18.95 -2.93 2.67
C GLU A 75 -17.65 -3.46 2.06
N MET A 76 -16.95 -2.61 1.33
CA MET A 76 -15.67 -2.92 0.70
C MET A 76 -14.46 -2.66 1.62
N GLY A 77 -14.65 -1.94 2.72
CA GLY A 77 -13.58 -1.55 3.64
C GLY A 77 -12.60 -0.54 3.06
N ARG A 78 -12.98 0.22 2.03
CA ARG A 78 -12.12 1.19 1.35
C ARG A 78 -12.42 2.63 1.76
N VAL A 79 -11.40 3.45 1.71
CA VAL A 79 -11.52 4.91 1.80
C VAL A 79 -11.38 5.48 0.39
N PHE A 80 -12.30 6.31 -0.05
CA PHE A 80 -12.32 6.88 -1.41
C PHE A 80 -12.50 8.41 -1.36
N VAL A 81 -12.24 9.06 -2.47
CA VAL A 81 -12.41 10.50 -2.67
C VAL A 81 -13.56 10.73 -3.63
N ASP A 82 -14.53 11.51 -3.21
CA ASP A 82 -15.56 12.04 -4.08
C ASP A 82 -14.98 13.23 -4.85
N TYR A 83 -14.79 13.03 -6.15
CA TYR A 83 -14.16 14.04 -7.01
C TYR A 83 -15.10 15.20 -7.36
N ASP A 84 -16.41 15.06 -7.21
CA ASP A 84 -17.37 16.14 -7.45
C ASP A 84 -17.38 17.14 -6.30
N VAL A 85 -17.18 16.66 -5.08
CA VAL A 85 -17.10 17.47 -3.87
C VAL A 85 -15.70 18.03 -3.58
N CYS A 86 -14.64 17.33 -4.03
CA CYS A 86 -13.26 17.68 -3.74
C CYS A 86 -12.86 19.05 -4.29
N ILE A 87 -12.40 19.96 -3.45
CA ILE A 87 -11.93 21.32 -3.81
C ILE A 87 -10.40 21.40 -4.01
N GLY A 88 -9.66 20.30 -3.82
CA GLY A 88 -8.21 20.27 -4.02
C GLY A 88 -7.39 21.03 -2.97
N CYS A 89 -7.89 21.23 -1.77
CA CYS A 89 -7.22 22.01 -0.69
C CYS A 89 -5.94 21.38 -0.16
N ARG A 90 -5.69 20.08 -0.43
CA ARG A 90 -4.48 19.30 -0.09
C ARG A 90 -4.28 19.01 1.42
N SER A 91 -5.17 19.41 2.30
CA SER A 91 -5.06 19.13 3.76
C SER A 91 -4.87 17.63 4.05
N CYS A 92 -5.52 16.76 3.28
CA CYS A 92 -5.41 15.31 3.40
C CYS A 92 -4.02 14.76 3.03
N ILE A 93 -3.22 15.48 2.23
CA ILE A 93 -1.85 15.09 1.89
C ILE A 93 -0.97 15.23 3.14
N GLY A 94 -1.03 16.37 3.82
CA GLY A 94 -0.28 16.62 5.06
C GLY A 94 -0.70 15.72 6.21
N ALA A 95 -1.97 15.31 6.25
CA ALA A 95 -2.49 14.45 7.31
C ALA A 95 -2.18 12.97 7.13
N CYS A 96 -1.75 12.52 5.94
CA CYS A 96 -1.51 11.11 5.68
C CYS A 96 -0.14 10.67 6.22
N PRO A 97 -0.05 9.81 7.26
CA PRO A 97 1.23 9.39 7.83
C PRO A 97 2.03 8.48 6.89
N PHE A 98 1.38 7.92 5.86
CA PHE A 98 2.01 7.00 4.90
C PHE A 98 2.38 7.67 3.57
N GLY A 99 2.10 8.97 3.41
CA GLY A 99 2.33 9.68 2.15
C GLY A 99 1.54 9.12 0.96
N ALA A 100 0.41 8.44 1.20
CA ALA A 100 -0.34 7.74 0.17
C ALA A 100 -1.31 8.64 -0.62
N MET A 101 -1.39 9.91 -0.27
CA MET A 101 -2.18 10.92 -0.99
C MET A 101 -1.29 11.66 -1.99
N SER A 102 -1.74 11.82 -3.20
CA SER A 102 -1.06 12.58 -4.25
C SER A 102 -1.97 13.67 -4.82
N PHE A 103 -1.39 14.59 -5.58
CA PHE A 103 -2.12 15.70 -6.17
C PHE A 103 -1.91 15.74 -7.69
N ASN A 104 -3.00 15.82 -8.42
CA ASN A 104 -2.99 16.03 -9.86
C ASN A 104 -3.06 17.54 -10.15
N LEU A 105 -1.95 18.09 -10.65
CA LEU A 105 -1.85 19.53 -10.96
C LEU A 105 -2.80 19.96 -12.09
N LYS A 106 -3.04 19.08 -13.07
CA LYS A 106 -3.89 19.37 -14.23
C LYS A 106 -5.36 19.45 -13.84
N GLU A 107 -5.82 18.51 -13.03
CA GLU A 107 -7.21 18.44 -12.58
C GLU A 107 -7.45 19.22 -11.27
N LYS A 108 -6.36 19.66 -10.61
CA LYS A 108 -6.38 20.34 -9.32
C LYS A 108 -7.10 19.54 -8.23
N LYS A 109 -6.99 18.22 -8.28
CA LYS A 109 -7.63 17.28 -7.35
C LYS A 109 -6.60 16.33 -6.70
N VAL A 110 -6.91 15.88 -5.50
CA VAL A 110 -6.11 14.85 -4.81
C VAL A 110 -6.53 13.49 -5.32
N PHE A 111 -5.61 12.51 -5.28
CA PHE A 111 -5.91 11.12 -5.58
C PHE A 111 -5.16 10.16 -4.68
N LYS A 112 -5.69 8.98 -4.52
CA LYS A 112 -5.14 7.89 -3.71
C LYS A 112 -5.66 6.54 -4.23
N CYS A 113 -5.08 5.44 -3.76
CA CYS A 113 -5.59 4.10 -4.05
C CYS A 113 -7.03 3.94 -3.54
N ASP A 114 -7.91 3.47 -4.39
CA ASP A 114 -9.33 3.17 -4.16
C ASP A 114 -9.65 1.67 -4.29
N LEU A 115 -8.61 0.84 -4.35
CA LEU A 115 -8.69 -0.61 -4.58
C LEU A 115 -9.31 -0.98 -5.94
N CYS A 116 -9.34 -0.05 -6.89
CA CYS A 116 -9.97 -0.23 -8.22
C CYS A 116 -11.35 -0.86 -8.13
N ASP A 117 -12.22 -0.35 -7.24
CA ASP A 117 -13.57 -0.87 -6.98
C ASP A 117 -13.63 -2.38 -6.73
N GLY A 118 -12.62 -2.93 -6.01
CA GLY A 118 -12.53 -4.34 -5.64
C GLY A 118 -11.80 -5.24 -6.63
N THR A 119 -11.28 -4.68 -7.74
CA THR A 119 -10.52 -5.43 -8.76
C THR A 119 -9.13 -4.83 -9.02
N PRO A 120 -8.22 -4.84 -8.02
CA PRO A 120 -6.95 -4.12 -8.10
C PRO A 120 -6.05 -4.62 -9.23
N GLN A 121 -5.80 -3.76 -10.21
CA GLN A 121 -5.00 -4.09 -11.38
C GLN A 121 -3.53 -4.37 -11.04
N CYS A 122 -2.98 -3.68 -10.04
CA CYS A 122 -1.63 -3.93 -9.56
C CYS A 122 -1.41 -5.37 -9.07
N VAL A 123 -2.44 -6.02 -8.53
CA VAL A 123 -2.42 -7.44 -8.13
C VAL A 123 -2.43 -8.34 -9.36
N ARG A 124 -3.33 -8.04 -10.30
CA ARG A 124 -3.50 -8.84 -11.53
C ARG A 124 -2.21 -8.97 -12.33
N PHE A 125 -1.43 -7.88 -12.41
CA PHE A 125 -0.21 -7.81 -13.20
C PHE A 125 1.08 -8.04 -12.40
N CYS A 126 1.00 -8.40 -11.12
CA CYS A 126 2.17 -8.72 -10.32
C CYS A 126 2.53 -10.20 -10.48
N GLU A 127 3.48 -10.51 -11.37
CA GLU A 127 3.90 -11.89 -11.66
C GLU A 127 4.49 -12.60 -10.44
N VAL A 128 5.30 -11.87 -9.66
CA VAL A 128 5.96 -12.42 -8.46
C VAL A 128 5.07 -12.44 -7.21
N LYS A 129 3.80 -12.00 -7.34
CA LYS A 129 2.84 -11.93 -6.22
C LYS A 129 3.38 -11.19 -4.99
N ALA A 130 4.13 -10.12 -5.23
CA ALA A 130 4.56 -9.18 -4.20
C ALA A 130 3.43 -8.26 -3.72
N VAL A 131 2.40 -8.08 -4.56
CA VAL A 131 1.16 -7.37 -4.22
C VAL A 131 0.01 -8.36 -4.41
N ASP A 132 -0.80 -8.54 -3.39
CA ASP A 132 -1.94 -9.46 -3.40
C ASP A 132 -3.19 -8.79 -2.80
N PHE A 133 -4.37 -9.35 -3.03
CA PHE A 133 -5.64 -8.81 -2.54
C PHE A 133 -6.41 -9.91 -1.80
N ILE A 134 -6.24 -9.95 -0.50
CA ILE A 134 -6.65 -11.05 0.37
C ILE A 134 -7.55 -10.57 1.50
N ASP A 135 -8.27 -11.49 2.13
CA ASP A 135 -9.09 -11.19 3.28
C ASP A 135 -8.25 -10.70 4.46
N VAL A 136 -8.77 -9.73 5.21
CA VAL A 136 -8.07 -9.12 6.34
C VAL A 136 -7.68 -10.16 7.40
N ASP A 137 -8.51 -11.17 7.61
CA ASP A 137 -8.22 -12.27 8.54
C ASP A 137 -7.01 -13.10 8.08
N GLU A 138 -6.89 -13.38 6.78
CA GLU A 138 -5.72 -14.06 6.21
C GLU A 138 -4.43 -13.26 6.39
N VAL A 139 -4.49 -11.92 6.25
CA VAL A 139 -3.33 -11.03 6.50
C VAL A 139 -2.78 -11.25 7.91
N SER A 140 -3.68 -11.36 8.91
CA SER A 140 -3.27 -11.54 10.30
C SER A 140 -2.52 -12.86 10.51
N VAL A 141 -2.98 -13.94 9.88
CA VAL A 141 -2.34 -15.26 9.95
C VAL A 141 -0.97 -15.27 9.25
N ILE A 142 -0.88 -14.67 8.07
CA ILE A 142 0.38 -14.55 7.32
C ILE A 142 1.42 -13.77 8.13
N LYS A 143 1.02 -12.62 8.72
CA LYS A 143 1.90 -11.81 9.56
C LYS A 143 2.38 -12.56 10.80
N LYS A 144 1.49 -13.31 11.48
CA LYS A 144 1.85 -14.16 12.64
C LYS A 144 2.87 -15.23 12.25
N ARG A 145 2.67 -15.93 11.12
CA ARG A 145 3.62 -16.94 10.61
C ARG A 145 4.97 -16.32 10.27
N SER A 146 4.99 -15.18 9.60
CA SER A 146 6.23 -14.47 9.26
C SER A 146 6.99 -14.00 10.52
N ALA A 147 6.28 -13.47 11.51
CA ALA A 147 6.87 -13.08 12.79
C ALA A 147 7.46 -14.29 13.55
N ALA A 148 6.71 -15.38 13.63
CA ALA A 148 7.17 -16.62 14.26
C ALA A 148 8.43 -17.17 13.60
N LYS A 149 8.50 -17.14 12.25
CA LYS A 149 9.69 -17.55 11.50
C LYS A 149 10.92 -16.69 11.87
N ARG A 150 10.75 -15.36 11.92
CA ARG A 150 11.85 -14.46 12.31
C ARG A 150 12.34 -14.72 13.73
N LEU A 151 11.42 -14.90 14.68
CA LEU A 151 11.75 -15.23 16.07
C LEU A 151 12.47 -16.58 16.18
N SER A 152 12.07 -17.60 15.42
CA SER A 152 12.72 -18.90 15.42
C SER A 152 14.15 -18.85 14.87
N VAL A 153 14.41 -18.01 13.84
CA VAL A 153 15.77 -17.80 13.29
C VAL A 153 16.64 -17.08 14.33
N ALA A 154 16.15 -15.97 14.90
CA ALA A 154 16.87 -15.22 15.91
C ALA A 154 17.21 -16.07 17.16
N GLY A 155 16.28 -16.93 17.59
CA GLY A 155 16.52 -17.87 18.69
C GLY A 155 17.62 -18.89 18.40
N LYS A 156 17.69 -19.40 17.16
CA LYS A 156 18.76 -20.33 16.72
C LYS A 156 20.14 -19.65 16.66
N GLU A 157 20.18 -18.40 16.18
CA GLU A 157 21.41 -17.62 16.14
C GLU A 157 21.92 -17.30 17.54
N ALA A 158 21.03 -16.93 18.48
CA ALA A 158 21.37 -16.69 19.88
C ALA A 158 21.94 -17.96 20.56
N SER A 159 21.28 -19.10 20.42
CA SER A 159 21.75 -20.38 21.00
C SER A 159 23.07 -20.84 20.38
N GLY A 160 23.30 -20.58 19.08
CA GLY A 160 24.57 -20.86 18.42
C GLY A 160 25.74 -19.98 18.93
N LEU A 161 25.43 -18.73 19.32
CA LEU A 161 26.41 -17.81 19.89
C LEU A 161 26.81 -18.23 21.32
N GLU A 162 25.84 -18.62 22.16
CA GLU A 162 26.09 -19.14 23.52
C GLU A 162 26.94 -20.40 23.48
N ALA A 163 26.68 -21.33 22.56
CA ALA A 163 27.48 -22.52 22.36
C ALA A 163 28.95 -22.25 21.94
N ARG A 164 29.22 -21.09 21.33
CA ARG A 164 30.59 -20.65 20.96
C ARG A 164 31.33 -19.99 22.11
N LEU A 165 30.63 -19.35 23.06
CA LEU A 165 31.20 -18.67 24.20
C LEU A 165 31.63 -19.66 25.31
N HIS A 166 31.12 -20.88 25.30
CA HIS A 166 31.44 -21.95 26.29
C HIS A 166 32.46 -22.98 25.76
N ARG A 167 33.17 -22.70 24.68
CA ARG A 167 34.32 -23.46 24.19
C ARG A 167 35.60 -22.68 24.38
#